data_3cba1ec2183a178867ff4b5938290dac
#
_entry.id   3cba1ec2183a178867ff4b5938290dac
#
_cell.length_a   1.000
_cell.length_b   1.000
_cell.length_c   1.000
_cell.angle_alpha   90.00
_cell.angle_beta   90.00
_cell.angle_gamma   90.00
#
_symmetry.space_group_name_H-M   'P 1'
#
loop_
_entity.id
_entity.type
_entity.pdbx_description
1 polymer ?
#
loop_
_entity_poly.entity_id
_entity_poly.type
_entity_poly.pdbx_seq_one_letter_code
_entity_poly.pdbx_strand_id
1 'polypeptide(L)'
;MTDTTGVTAGGATPGTTSSTMPGTASSTTPGTTTAALRGAVEAYWTAAEARDWSAFGATLAEGVVYDLPQTRERILGKERYLRFNQEYPGDWHVRVERIVADAEGRQAAARTGFTVTGDQPEEQPQELDAIHFFTFDEEGLITGVTDFWPESYEPPAGREHLVERY
;
A
#
# COMPACT_ATOMS: atom_id res chain seq x y z
N MET A 1 -4.03 60.19 -67.17
CA MET A 1 -2.88 59.49 -67.80
C MET A 1 -2.60 58.33 -66.94
N THR A 2 -3.14 57.21 -67.39
CA THR A 2 -2.44 56.00 -67.88
C THR A 2 -1.63 55.32 -66.78
N ASP A 3 -1.67 54.10 -66.41
CA ASP A 3 -2.10 52.87 -67.07
C ASP A 3 -1.98 51.77 -66.04
N THR A 4 -2.92 50.91 -65.89
CA THR A 4 -3.06 49.54 -66.32
C THR A 4 -2.07 48.48 -65.85
N THR A 5 -2.67 47.41 -65.47
CA THR A 5 -2.26 45.97 -65.54
C THR A 5 -1.49 45.45 -64.33
N GLY A 6 -1.84 44.35 -63.75
CA GLY A 6 -2.68 43.20 -64.07
C GLY A 6 -2.27 42.03 -63.11
N VAL A 7 -3.25 41.25 -62.75
CA VAL A 7 -3.31 39.78 -62.72
C VAL A 7 -2.16 39.05 -62.02
N THR A 8 -2.42 38.23 -61.03
CA THR A 8 -2.92 36.84 -61.12
C THR A 8 -3.11 36.23 -59.73
N ALA A 9 -4.15 35.41 -59.65
CA ALA A 9 -4.50 34.59 -58.48
C ALA A 9 -3.46 33.48 -58.23
N GLY A 10 -3.23 33.21 -56.97
CA GLY A 10 -2.52 32.02 -56.53
C GLY A 10 -3.11 31.59 -55.19
N GLY A 11 -4.06 30.69 -55.22
CA GLY A 11 -4.65 30.11 -54.03
C GLY A 11 -3.58 29.26 -53.29
N ALA A 12 -3.45 29.50 -52.00
CA ALA A 12 -2.74 28.61 -51.10
C ALA A 12 -3.70 28.23 -49.97
N THR A 13 -4.13 26.99 -50.01
CA THR A 13 -4.86 26.29 -48.95
C THR A 13 -4.06 26.29 -47.68
N PRO A 14 -4.62 26.64 -46.51
CA PRO A 14 -3.94 26.42 -45.24
C PRO A 14 -3.99 24.93 -44.89
N GLY A 15 -2.83 24.31 -44.89
CA GLY A 15 -2.63 22.98 -44.36
C GLY A 15 -2.91 22.94 -42.85
N THR A 16 -3.89 22.12 -42.48
CA THR A 16 -4.17 21.78 -41.11
C THR A 16 -3.02 20.95 -40.57
N THR A 17 -2.14 21.59 -39.82
CA THR A 17 -1.15 20.85 -38.98
C THR A 17 -1.86 20.32 -37.78
N SER A 18 -2.23 19.04 -37.78
CA SER A 18 -2.59 18.28 -36.60
C SER A 18 -1.38 18.24 -35.68
N SER A 19 -1.42 19.05 -34.62
CA SER A 19 -0.49 18.96 -33.51
C SER A 19 -0.85 17.74 -32.67
N THR A 20 -0.21 16.61 -32.97
CA THR A 20 -0.25 15.43 -32.11
C THR A 20 0.53 15.79 -30.84
N MET A 21 -0.18 16.03 -29.75
CA MET A 21 0.43 16.14 -28.42
C MET A 21 1.13 14.81 -28.12
N PRO A 22 2.43 14.81 -27.78
CA PRO A 22 3.04 13.60 -27.25
C PRO A 22 2.37 13.27 -25.93
N GLY A 23 1.70 12.13 -25.88
CA GLY A 23 1.20 11.57 -24.64
C GLY A 23 2.37 11.45 -23.68
N THR A 24 2.24 12.06 -22.52
CA THR A 24 3.20 11.92 -21.42
C THR A 24 3.16 10.44 -21.01
N ALA A 25 4.08 9.65 -21.55
CA ALA A 25 4.32 8.32 -21.01
C ALA A 25 4.86 8.51 -19.60
N SER A 26 4.04 8.23 -18.60
CA SER A 26 4.50 8.10 -17.22
C SER A 26 5.56 7.02 -17.21
N SER A 27 6.82 7.41 -17.09
CA SER A 27 7.92 6.49 -16.87
C SER A 27 7.83 5.97 -15.44
N THR A 28 7.04 4.93 -15.25
CA THR A 28 6.97 4.22 -13.96
C THR A 28 8.31 3.49 -13.79
N THR A 29 9.07 3.86 -12.80
CA THR A 29 10.29 3.15 -12.39
C THR A 29 9.91 1.69 -12.08
N PRO A 30 10.72 0.68 -12.45
CA PRO A 30 10.38 -0.74 -12.28
C PRO A 30 9.96 -1.13 -10.85
N GLY A 31 10.42 -0.42 -9.82
CA GLY A 31 10.06 -0.67 -8.42
C GLY A 31 8.68 -0.17 -7.97
N THR A 32 7.98 0.64 -8.78
CA THR A 32 6.75 1.33 -8.38
C THR A 32 5.49 0.91 -9.16
N THR A 33 5.47 -0.26 -9.80
CA THR A 33 4.24 -0.77 -10.40
C THR A 33 3.28 -1.30 -9.33
N THR A 34 1.98 -1.23 -9.59
CA THR A 34 0.97 -1.81 -8.69
C THR A 34 1.27 -3.28 -8.36
N ALA A 35 1.72 -4.07 -9.34
CA ALA A 35 2.09 -5.47 -9.12
C ALA A 35 3.33 -5.61 -8.21
N ALA A 36 4.34 -4.75 -8.39
CA ALA A 36 5.53 -4.75 -7.54
C ALA A 36 5.20 -4.38 -6.09
N LEU A 37 4.38 -3.34 -5.87
CA LEU A 37 3.97 -2.94 -4.51
C LEU A 37 3.14 -4.04 -3.82
N ARG A 38 2.23 -4.71 -4.56
CA ARG A 38 1.51 -5.87 -4.02
C ARG A 38 2.47 -6.99 -3.64
N GLY A 39 3.43 -7.31 -4.51
CA GLY A 39 4.45 -8.33 -4.25
C GLY A 39 5.32 -7.99 -3.04
N ALA A 40 5.65 -6.72 -2.82
CA ALA A 40 6.40 -6.27 -1.63
C ALA A 40 5.61 -6.51 -0.33
N VAL A 41 4.29 -6.21 -0.33
CA VAL A 41 3.41 -6.51 0.83
C VAL A 41 3.27 -8.01 1.05
N GLU A 42 3.13 -8.81 -0.03
CA GLU A 42 3.08 -10.27 0.06
C GLU A 42 4.38 -10.85 0.63
N ALA A 43 5.54 -10.35 0.16
CA ALA A 43 6.85 -10.76 0.67
C ALA A 43 7.03 -10.40 2.16
N TYR A 44 6.61 -9.20 2.56
CA TYR A 44 6.64 -8.75 3.95
C TYR A 44 5.87 -9.71 4.86
N TRP A 45 4.62 -10.03 4.53
CA TRP A 45 3.80 -10.92 5.36
C TRP A 45 4.25 -12.38 5.30
N THR A 46 4.71 -12.85 4.14
CA THR A 46 5.27 -14.22 3.99
C THR A 46 6.51 -14.40 4.87
N ALA A 47 7.39 -13.41 4.90
CA ALA A 47 8.58 -13.45 5.73
C ALA A 47 8.24 -13.37 7.23
N ALA A 48 7.26 -12.54 7.60
CA ALA A 48 6.78 -12.41 8.98
C ALA A 48 6.16 -13.72 9.47
N GLU A 49 5.29 -14.36 8.68
CA GLU A 49 4.67 -15.65 8.99
C GLU A 49 5.72 -16.75 9.16
N ALA A 50 6.73 -16.77 8.28
CA ALA A 50 7.82 -17.73 8.36
C ALA A 50 8.85 -17.43 9.46
N ARG A 51 8.75 -16.28 10.16
CA ARG A 51 9.78 -15.79 11.09
C ARG A 51 11.14 -15.62 10.43
N ASP A 52 11.18 -15.46 9.11
CA ASP A 52 12.39 -15.13 8.37
C ASP A 52 12.68 -13.63 8.48
N TRP A 53 13.32 -13.26 9.59
CA TRP A 53 13.63 -11.86 9.89
C TRP A 53 14.65 -11.24 8.94
N SER A 54 15.44 -12.06 8.25
CA SER A 54 16.34 -11.59 7.20
C SER A 54 15.55 -11.16 5.97
N ALA A 55 14.65 -12.02 5.48
CA ALA A 55 13.76 -11.70 4.36
C ALA A 55 12.81 -10.56 4.71
N PHE A 56 12.26 -10.54 5.93
CA PHE A 56 11.42 -9.44 6.43
C PHE A 56 12.16 -8.11 6.39
N GLY A 57 13.38 -8.06 6.93
CA GLY A 57 14.21 -6.86 6.91
C GLY A 57 14.61 -6.41 5.50
N ALA A 58 14.69 -7.33 4.54
CA ALA A 58 14.98 -7.00 3.15
C ALA A 58 13.83 -6.25 2.45
N THR A 59 12.60 -6.31 2.97
CA THR A 59 11.46 -5.54 2.44
C THR A 59 11.43 -4.10 2.95
N LEU A 60 12.23 -3.76 3.98
CA LEU A 60 12.14 -2.49 4.70
C LEU A 60 13.28 -1.53 4.31
N ALA A 61 12.94 -0.26 4.15
CA ALA A 61 13.94 0.82 4.12
C ALA A 61 14.61 0.99 5.49
N GLU A 62 15.86 1.46 5.53
CA GLU A 62 16.60 1.66 6.80
C GLU A 62 15.88 2.61 7.77
N GLY A 63 15.25 3.65 7.24
CA GLY A 63 14.53 4.66 8.00
C GLY A 63 13.02 4.36 8.17
N VAL A 64 12.58 3.11 8.04
CA VAL A 64 11.16 2.77 8.15
C VAL A 64 10.53 3.27 9.44
N VAL A 65 9.29 3.76 9.32
CA VAL A 65 8.46 4.21 10.45
C VAL A 65 7.30 3.24 10.61
N TYR A 66 7.12 2.74 11.82
CA TYR A 66 5.97 1.91 12.17
C TYR A 66 5.11 2.63 13.21
N ASP A 67 3.84 2.82 12.88
CA ASP A 67 2.88 3.55 13.69
C ASP A 67 1.75 2.64 14.18
N LEU A 68 1.45 2.74 15.47
CA LEU A 68 0.31 2.12 16.16
C LEU A 68 -0.63 3.23 16.66
N PRO A 69 -1.62 3.67 15.86
CA PRO A 69 -2.47 4.81 16.23
C PRO A 69 -3.30 4.61 17.49
N GLN A 70 -3.71 3.38 17.78
CA GLN A 70 -4.53 3.06 18.95
C GLN A 70 -3.79 3.30 20.27
N THR A 71 -2.52 2.94 20.32
CA THR A 71 -1.66 3.14 21.50
C THR A 71 -0.85 4.42 21.43
N ARG A 72 -0.84 5.09 20.26
CA ARG A 72 -0.02 6.27 19.94
C ARG A 72 1.48 5.99 20.04
N GLU A 73 1.86 4.76 19.74
CA GLU A 73 3.25 4.32 19.71
C GLU A 73 3.83 4.46 18.31
N ARG A 74 5.14 4.69 18.24
CA ARG A 74 5.91 4.79 17.01
C ARG A 74 7.27 4.13 17.18
N ILE A 75 7.63 3.32 16.20
CA ILE A 75 8.96 2.72 16.10
C ILE A 75 9.69 3.37 14.93
N LEU A 76 10.93 3.81 15.17
CA LEU A 76 11.77 4.44 14.17
C LEU A 76 12.96 3.55 13.84
N GLY A 77 13.11 3.25 12.55
CA GLY A 77 14.24 2.52 11.99
C GLY A 77 14.05 1.00 11.99
N LYS A 78 14.67 0.40 10.98
CA LYS A 78 14.55 -1.02 10.64
C LYS A 78 14.99 -1.95 11.78
N GLU A 79 16.12 -1.64 12.43
CA GLU A 79 16.65 -2.47 13.52
C GLU A 79 15.65 -2.61 14.68
N ARG A 80 15.04 -1.48 15.11
CA ARG A 80 14.06 -1.49 16.19
C ARG A 80 12.78 -2.20 15.78
N TYR A 81 12.37 -2.03 14.53
CA TYR A 81 11.16 -2.67 14.04
C TYR A 81 11.34 -4.20 13.89
N LEU A 82 12.49 -4.65 13.42
CA LEU A 82 12.85 -6.07 13.45
C LEU A 82 12.80 -6.64 14.86
N ARG A 83 13.44 -5.95 15.80
CA ARG A 83 13.47 -6.39 17.18
C ARG A 83 12.09 -6.44 17.82
N PHE A 84 11.24 -5.46 17.55
CA PHE A 84 9.84 -5.44 18.00
C PHE A 84 9.09 -6.72 17.54
N ASN A 85 9.23 -7.10 16.28
CA ASN A 85 8.57 -8.30 15.76
C ASN A 85 9.19 -9.60 16.32
N GLN A 86 10.50 -9.64 16.53
CA GLN A 86 11.20 -10.79 17.12
C GLN A 86 10.81 -11.03 18.58
N GLU A 87 10.58 -9.97 19.34
CA GLU A 87 10.24 -10.00 20.75
C GLU A 87 8.73 -9.99 21.00
N TYR A 88 7.91 -9.96 19.92
CA TYR A 88 6.45 -9.94 20.07
C TYR A 88 5.98 -11.23 20.75
N PRO A 89 5.22 -11.13 21.88
CA PRO A 89 4.83 -12.29 22.67
C PRO A 89 3.76 -13.13 21.98
N GLY A 90 3.68 -14.40 22.39
CA GLY A 90 2.66 -15.34 21.95
C GLY A 90 2.99 -16.01 20.62
N ASP A 91 2.19 -17.02 20.30
CA ASP A 91 2.21 -17.69 19.00
C ASP A 91 1.12 -17.08 18.13
N TRP A 92 1.55 -16.43 17.05
CA TRP A 92 0.63 -15.77 16.14
C TRP A 92 0.90 -16.21 14.70
N HIS A 93 -0.16 -16.32 13.94
CA HIS A 93 -0.17 -16.61 12.52
C HIS A 93 -0.90 -15.53 11.76
N VAL A 94 -0.43 -15.20 10.56
CA VAL A 94 -1.04 -14.19 9.72
C VAL A 94 -1.48 -14.77 8.38
N ARG A 95 -2.67 -14.39 7.95
CA ARG A 95 -3.21 -14.68 6.63
C ARG A 95 -3.54 -13.36 5.92
N VAL A 96 -2.92 -13.12 4.79
CA VAL A 96 -3.29 -11.98 3.93
C VAL A 96 -4.59 -12.29 3.21
N GLU A 97 -5.59 -11.45 3.42
CA GLU A 97 -6.92 -11.63 2.80
C GLU A 97 -7.07 -10.78 1.54
N ARG A 98 -6.55 -9.56 1.59
CA ARG A 98 -6.67 -8.61 0.49
C ARG A 98 -5.54 -7.59 0.50
N ILE A 99 -5.02 -7.28 -0.69
CA ILE A 99 -4.09 -6.17 -0.89
C ILE A 99 -4.65 -5.27 -2.00
N VAL A 100 -4.64 -3.97 -1.73
CA VAL A 100 -4.90 -2.90 -2.70
C VAL A 100 -3.65 -2.04 -2.77
N ALA A 101 -3.20 -1.70 -3.98
CA ALA A 101 -2.00 -0.89 -4.16
C ALA A 101 -2.23 0.22 -5.19
N ASP A 102 -1.64 1.37 -4.92
CA ASP A 102 -1.59 2.56 -5.77
C ASP A 102 -0.13 2.87 -6.10
N ALA A 103 0.24 2.65 -7.36
CA ALA A 103 1.60 2.87 -7.83
C ALA A 103 1.96 4.36 -7.93
N GLU A 104 0.99 5.23 -8.22
CA GLU A 104 1.21 6.68 -8.34
C GLU A 104 1.52 7.28 -6.97
N GLY A 105 0.72 6.94 -5.96
CA GLY A 105 0.92 7.36 -4.59
C GLY A 105 2.01 6.58 -3.85
N ARG A 106 2.56 5.52 -4.45
CA ARG A 106 3.50 4.59 -3.79
C ARG A 106 2.98 4.12 -2.43
N GLN A 107 1.75 3.61 -2.45
CA GLN A 107 1.04 3.18 -1.25
C GLN A 107 0.36 1.84 -1.48
N ALA A 108 0.14 1.11 -0.39
CA ALA A 108 -0.72 -0.06 -0.40
C ALA A 108 -1.49 -0.15 0.91
N ALA A 109 -2.60 -0.89 0.87
CA ALA A 109 -3.31 -1.32 2.07
C ALA A 109 -3.51 -2.83 2.02
N ALA A 110 -3.36 -3.49 3.16
CA ALA A 110 -3.65 -4.91 3.32
C ALA A 110 -4.67 -5.12 4.43
N ARG A 111 -5.64 -6.02 4.18
CA ARG A 111 -6.43 -6.66 5.23
C ARG A 111 -5.82 -8.01 5.53
N THR A 112 -5.64 -8.29 6.80
CA THR A 112 -5.09 -9.56 7.29
C THR A 112 -5.97 -10.12 8.37
N GLY A 113 -6.05 -11.45 8.43
CA GLY A 113 -6.55 -12.18 9.59
C GLY A 113 -5.38 -12.72 10.41
N PHE A 114 -5.46 -12.57 11.71
CA PHE A 114 -4.49 -13.13 12.65
C PHE A 114 -5.15 -14.17 13.52
N THR A 115 -4.44 -15.26 13.76
CA THR A 115 -4.76 -16.20 14.82
C THR A 115 -3.69 -16.03 15.88
N VAL A 116 -4.08 -15.68 17.10
CA VAL A 116 -3.17 -15.47 18.22
C VAL A 116 -3.50 -16.46 19.32
N THR A 117 -2.52 -17.28 19.70
CA THR A 117 -2.62 -18.20 20.82
C THR A 117 -1.84 -17.62 22.00
N GLY A 118 -2.51 -17.47 23.14
CA GLY A 118 -1.85 -17.00 24.37
C GLY A 118 -0.87 -18.03 24.92
N ASP A 119 -0.04 -17.59 25.86
CA ASP A 119 0.98 -18.41 26.51
C ASP A 119 0.40 -19.51 27.42
N GLN A 120 -0.91 -19.45 27.73
CA GLN A 120 -1.57 -20.43 28.57
C GLN A 120 -2.23 -21.54 27.75
N PRO A 121 -1.98 -22.83 28.05
CA PRO A 121 -2.51 -23.97 27.27
C PRO A 121 -4.05 -24.05 27.22
N GLU A 122 -4.74 -23.32 28.08
CA GLU A 122 -6.19 -23.31 28.22
C GLU A 122 -6.86 -22.15 27.48
N GLU A 123 -6.06 -21.20 26.97
CA GLU A 123 -6.56 -20.07 26.20
C GLU A 123 -6.95 -20.52 24.78
N GLN A 124 -8.20 -20.16 24.41
CA GLN A 124 -8.63 -20.39 23.03
C GLN A 124 -7.92 -19.43 22.09
N PRO A 125 -7.54 -19.89 20.88
CA PRO A 125 -7.00 -18.99 19.87
C PRO A 125 -7.98 -17.85 19.58
N GLN A 126 -7.43 -16.63 19.50
CA GLN A 126 -8.19 -15.45 19.14
C GLN A 126 -8.00 -15.16 17.65
N GLU A 127 -9.13 -14.98 16.96
CA GLU A 127 -9.13 -14.52 15.57
C GLU A 127 -9.30 -13.00 15.57
N LEU A 128 -8.37 -12.31 14.93
CA LEU A 128 -8.32 -10.85 14.85
C LEU A 128 -8.17 -10.43 13.40
N ASP A 129 -8.93 -9.41 13.02
CA ASP A 129 -8.71 -8.72 11.74
C ASP A 129 -7.84 -7.48 11.95
N ALA A 130 -7.00 -7.16 10.99
CA ALA A 130 -6.25 -5.91 10.99
C ALA A 130 -6.20 -5.28 9.61
N ILE A 131 -5.97 -3.96 9.59
CA ILE A 131 -5.75 -3.20 8.36
C ILE A 131 -4.42 -2.48 8.50
N HIS A 132 -3.60 -2.64 7.49
CA HIS A 132 -2.26 -2.06 7.42
C HIS A 132 -2.16 -1.14 6.22
N PHE A 133 -1.58 0.04 6.42
CA PHE A 133 -1.22 0.96 5.35
C PHE A 133 0.29 0.98 5.20
N PHE A 134 0.74 0.91 3.95
CA PHE A 134 2.16 0.89 3.59
C PHE A 134 2.48 2.08 2.71
N THR A 135 3.67 2.67 2.92
CA THR A 135 4.29 3.63 2.01
C THR A 135 5.62 3.08 1.52
N PHE A 136 6.02 3.47 0.30
CA PHE A 136 7.21 2.93 -0.35
C PHE A 136 8.10 4.03 -0.91
N ASP A 137 9.41 3.75 -1.00
CA ASP A 137 10.35 4.55 -1.77
C ASP A 137 10.33 4.21 -3.27
N GLU A 138 11.24 4.80 -4.02
CA GLU A 138 11.38 4.60 -5.47
C GLU A 138 11.92 3.22 -5.83
N GLU A 139 12.63 2.59 -4.92
CA GLU A 139 13.17 1.23 -5.02
C GLU A 139 12.13 0.16 -4.68
N GLY A 140 10.98 0.55 -4.13
CA GLY A 140 9.91 -0.34 -3.69
C GLY A 140 10.09 -0.92 -2.29
N LEU A 141 11.00 -0.35 -1.49
CA LEU A 141 11.15 -0.69 -0.09
C LEU A 141 10.09 0.03 0.76
N ILE A 142 9.62 -0.64 1.79
CA ILE A 142 8.63 -0.11 2.72
C ILE A 142 9.27 0.96 3.60
N THR A 143 8.79 2.20 3.50
CA THR A 143 9.23 3.35 4.30
C THR A 143 8.34 3.63 5.48
N GLY A 144 7.10 3.15 5.45
CA GLY A 144 6.16 3.33 6.55
C GLY A 144 5.13 2.21 6.59
N VAL A 145 4.75 1.83 7.79
CA VAL A 145 3.64 0.92 8.08
C VAL A 145 2.79 1.56 9.18
N THR A 146 1.48 1.61 8.96
CA THR A 146 0.53 2.06 9.99
C THR A 146 -0.47 0.94 10.22
N ASP A 147 -0.53 0.41 11.41
CA ASP A 147 -1.36 -0.71 11.78
C ASP A 147 -2.60 -0.29 12.55
N PHE A 148 -3.75 -0.73 12.07
CA PHE A 148 -5.03 -0.56 12.73
C PHE A 148 -5.57 -1.93 13.16
N TRP A 149 -5.65 -2.13 14.46
CA TRP A 149 -6.24 -3.29 15.09
C TRP A 149 -7.63 -2.92 15.59
N PRO A 150 -8.71 -3.54 15.08
CA PRO A 150 -10.04 -3.25 15.57
C PRO A 150 -10.16 -3.60 17.05
N GLU A 151 -10.56 -2.64 17.85
CA GLU A 151 -10.97 -2.91 19.22
C GLU A 151 -12.35 -3.56 19.24
N SER A 152 -12.61 -4.39 20.24
CA SER A 152 -13.94 -4.96 20.47
C SER A 152 -14.93 -3.82 20.63
N TYR A 153 -15.96 -3.82 19.80
CA TYR A 153 -17.04 -2.83 19.82
C TYR A 153 -18.36 -3.48 20.12
N GLU A 154 -18.97 -3.10 21.24
CA GLU A 154 -20.34 -3.53 21.55
C GLU A 154 -21.34 -2.64 20.81
N PRO A 155 -22.05 -3.20 19.81
CA PRO A 155 -22.99 -2.41 19.03
C PRO A 155 -24.18 -1.97 19.87
N PRO A 156 -24.71 -0.73 19.63
CA PRO A 156 -25.90 -0.26 20.33
C PRO A 156 -27.09 -1.22 20.14
N ALA A 157 -27.84 -1.44 21.19
CA ALA A 157 -29.06 -2.23 21.16
C ALA A 157 -30.17 -1.55 20.33
N GLY A 158 -31.16 -2.32 19.89
CA GLY A 158 -32.36 -1.82 19.20
C GLY A 158 -32.25 -1.73 17.68
N ARG A 159 -31.18 -2.26 17.09
CA ARG A 159 -30.99 -2.30 15.62
C ARG A 159 -30.99 -3.71 15.04
N GLU A 160 -31.32 -4.71 15.84
CA GLU A 160 -31.29 -6.14 15.48
C GLU A 160 -32.20 -6.46 14.29
N HIS A 161 -33.24 -5.64 14.07
CA HIS A 161 -34.16 -5.76 12.92
C HIS A 161 -33.57 -5.22 11.59
N LEU A 162 -32.42 -4.56 11.64
CA LEU A 162 -31.74 -3.97 10.47
C LEU A 162 -30.43 -4.65 10.10
N VAL A 163 -29.89 -5.50 10.98
CA VAL A 163 -28.56 -6.09 10.82
C VAL A 163 -28.61 -7.60 11.06
N GLU A 164 -27.80 -8.31 10.29
CA GLU A 164 -27.51 -9.72 10.50
C GLU A 164 -26.08 -9.87 10.99
N ARG A 165 -25.81 -10.81 11.88
CA ARG A 165 -24.45 -11.17 12.30
C ARG A 165 -23.94 -12.32 11.41
N TYR A 166 -22.69 -12.24 10.98
CA TYR A 166 -22.02 -13.21 10.12
C TYR A 166 -20.76 -13.77 10.80
#